data_54a1280d67747af5c1d7966184a2db0e
#
_entry.id   54a1280d67747af5c1d7966184a2db0e
#
_cell.length_a   1.000
_cell.length_b   1.000
_cell.length_c   1.000
_cell.angle_alpha   90.00
_cell.angle_beta   90.00
_cell.angle_gamma   90.00
#
_symmetry.space_group_name_H-M   'P 1'
#
loop_
_entity.id
_entity.type
_entity.pdbx_description
1 polymer ?
#
loop_
_entity_poly.entity_id
_entity_poly.type
_entity_poly.pdbx_seq_one_letter_code
_entity_poly.pdbx_strand_id
1 'polypeptide(L)'
;CDLLEVEPETPYDNDYNAMLERSREELAAIRQGDYPPVKTTVENFDDYDMIFFGYPIWHGSMATPMQTFLHGHASKLAGKRIALFATSGSSGISTSVSEARSLCPDATIMEHTLLLTSSTLSQMTTRVPAWLEEIGANREEQDKPDAPDATSLKMNITVGDRTLTATMEDNAAGRDFLSRLPLEITLNDYNGTTEKIFYPDPALTTEGVTRGCAPTPGDITIYAPWGNVAIFCKNWSHSSDLIKIGRIDGDGIDALSIGGDIRVKIERQ
;
A
#
# COMPACT_ATOMS: atom_id res chain seq x y z
N CYS A 1 -1.19 -0.43 -5.71
CA CYS A 1 -1.37 -1.57 -6.64
C CYS A 1 -1.56 -1.01 -8.04
N ASP A 2 -0.72 -1.43 -8.99
CA ASP A 2 -0.81 -1.03 -10.39
C ASP A 2 -1.51 -2.13 -11.18
N LEU A 3 -2.36 -1.75 -12.12
CA LEU A 3 -3.08 -2.68 -12.99
C LEU A 3 -2.57 -2.54 -14.41
N LEU A 4 -2.20 -3.67 -15.01
CA LEU A 4 -1.70 -3.73 -16.38
C LEU A 4 -2.47 -4.80 -17.16
N GLU A 5 -2.91 -4.49 -18.37
CA GLU A 5 -3.52 -5.44 -19.28
C GLU A 5 -2.44 -6.04 -20.20
N VAL A 6 -2.45 -7.36 -20.33
CA VAL A 6 -1.58 -8.06 -21.29
C VAL A 6 -2.28 -8.12 -22.65
N GLU A 7 -1.81 -7.30 -23.59
CA GLU A 7 -2.36 -7.17 -24.94
C GLU A 7 -1.55 -8.00 -25.93
N PRO A 8 -2.21 -8.85 -26.76
CA PRO A 8 -1.55 -9.48 -27.92
C PRO A 8 -1.19 -8.43 -28.95
N GLU A 9 -0.12 -8.68 -29.73
CA GLU A 9 0.31 -7.78 -30.84
C GLU A 9 -0.81 -7.56 -31.84
N THR A 10 -1.52 -8.61 -32.21
CA THR A 10 -2.72 -8.56 -33.03
C THR A 10 -3.93 -8.87 -32.15
N PRO A 11 -4.92 -7.98 -32.02
CA PRO A 11 -6.13 -8.27 -31.26
C PRO A 11 -6.88 -9.51 -31.76
N TYR A 12 -7.55 -10.21 -30.84
CA TYR A 12 -8.41 -11.33 -31.25
C TYR A 12 -9.65 -10.80 -31.98
N ASP A 13 -10.19 -11.64 -32.86
CA ASP A 13 -11.43 -11.36 -33.57
C ASP A 13 -12.62 -11.37 -32.55
N ASN A 14 -13.63 -10.55 -32.85
CA ASN A 14 -14.88 -10.56 -32.09
C ASN A 14 -15.75 -11.79 -32.39
N ASP A 15 -15.49 -12.52 -33.48
CA ASP A 15 -16.13 -13.81 -33.75
C ASP A 15 -15.53 -14.87 -32.82
N TYR A 16 -16.42 -15.52 -32.08
CA TYR A 16 -16.04 -16.52 -31.08
C TYR A 16 -15.32 -17.73 -31.72
N ASN A 17 -15.74 -18.19 -32.88
CA ASN A 17 -15.12 -19.34 -33.52
C ASN A 17 -13.74 -19.03 -34.05
N ALA A 18 -13.56 -17.85 -34.68
CA ALA A 18 -12.27 -17.37 -35.14
C ALA A 18 -11.29 -17.21 -33.97
N MET A 19 -11.74 -16.66 -32.84
CA MET A 19 -10.94 -16.55 -31.61
C MET A 19 -10.54 -17.93 -31.09
N LEU A 20 -11.45 -18.90 -31.04
CA LEU A 20 -11.18 -20.26 -30.61
C LEU A 20 -10.17 -20.98 -31.51
N GLU A 21 -10.30 -20.85 -32.84
CA GLU A 21 -9.38 -21.46 -33.78
C GLU A 21 -7.96 -20.88 -33.61
N ARG A 22 -7.83 -19.56 -33.64
CA ARG A 22 -6.56 -18.88 -33.44
C ARG A 22 -5.91 -19.26 -32.11
N SER A 23 -6.66 -19.25 -31.00
CA SER A 23 -6.09 -19.59 -29.69
C SER A 23 -5.63 -21.06 -29.58
N ARG A 24 -6.23 -21.98 -30.36
CA ARG A 24 -5.72 -23.37 -30.48
C ARG A 24 -4.40 -23.45 -31.26
N GLU A 25 -4.29 -22.70 -32.36
CA GLU A 25 -3.08 -22.63 -33.17
C GLU A 25 -1.94 -22.04 -32.34
N GLU A 26 -2.18 -20.95 -31.63
CA GLU A 26 -1.21 -20.32 -30.73
C GLU A 26 -0.77 -21.26 -29.60
N LEU A 27 -1.71 -22.01 -29.00
CA LEU A 27 -1.36 -22.99 -27.96
C LEU A 27 -0.50 -24.13 -28.54
N ALA A 28 -0.76 -24.54 -29.77
CA ALA A 28 0.05 -25.54 -30.46
C ALA A 28 1.46 -25.00 -30.79
N ALA A 29 1.58 -23.75 -31.18
CA ALA A 29 2.86 -23.06 -31.44
C ALA A 29 3.69 -22.93 -30.14
N ILE A 30 3.07 -22.49 -29.05
CA ILE A 30 3.72 -22.37 -27.72
C ILE A 30 4.32 -23.71 -27.27
N ARG A 31 3.61 -24.83 -27.49
CA ARG A 31 4.12 -26.17 -27.17
C ARG A 31 5.35 -26.58 -28.00
N GLN A 32 5.61 -25.89 -29.08
CA GLN A 32 6.81 -26.06 -29.93
C GLN A 32 7.89 -25.01 -29.64
N GLY A 33 7.64 -24.14 -28.66
CA GLY A 33 8.54 -23.05 -28.27
C GLY A 33 8.37 -21.76 -29.08
N ASP A 34 7.32 -21.66 -29.88
CA ASP A 34 7.01 -20.47 -30.68
C ASP A 34 5.90 -19.67 -29.95
N TYR A 35 6.29 -18.55 -29.38
CA TYR A 35 5.42 -17.70 -28.56
C TYR A 35 4.89 -16.52 -29.37
N PRO A 36 3.56 -16.44 -29.62
CA PRO A 36 2.96 -15.33 -30.33
C PRO A 36 3.24 -14.00 -29.62
N PRO A 37 3.57 -12.91 -30.35
CA PRO A 37 4.01 -11.68 -29.71
C PRO A 37 2.89 -10.97 -28.94
N VAL A 38 3.27 -10.32 -27.83
CA VAL A 38 2.44 -9.42 -27.03
C VAL A 38 3.02 -8.01 -27.05
N LYS A 39 2.17 -6.97 -27.04
CA LYS A 39 2.58 -5.57 -27.00
C LYS A 39 3.07 -5.16 -25.62
N THR A 40 2.45 -5.74 -24.60
CA THR A 40 2.68 -5.36 -23.21
C THR A 40 4.07 -5.76 -22.75
N THR A 41 4.84 -4.79 -22.28
CA THR A 41 6.15 -5.00 -21.68
C THR A 41 6.23 -4.32 -20.33
N VAL A 42 7.01 -4.89 -19.41
CA VAL A 42 7.34 -4.30 -18.12
C VAL A 42 8.86 -4.19 -18.00
N GLU A 43 9.33 -2.98 -17.78
CA GLU A 43 10.76 -2.71 -17.69
C GLU A 43 11.36 -3.29 -16.42
N ASN A 44 10.64 -3.16 -15.32
CA ASN A 44 11.12 -3.52 -14.00
C ASN A 44 9.98 -4.02 -13.08
N PHE A 45 10.24 -5.08 -12.32
CA PHE A 45 9.35 -5.59 -11.27
C PHE A 45 9.91 -5.36 -9.86
N ASP A 46 11.01 -4.62 -9.71
CA ASP A 46 11.72 -4.53 -8.43
C ASP A 46 10.92 -3.81 -7.35
N ASP A 47 10.02 -2.92 -7.77
CA ASP A 47 9.15 -2.17 -6.86
C ASP A 47 7.98 -3.02 -6.30
N TYR A 48 7.85 -4.27 -6.74
CA TYR A 48 6.74 -5.15 -6.35
C TYR A 48 7.25 -6.36 -5.58
N ASP A 49 6.73 -6.57 -4.38
CA ASP A 49 7.02 -7.75 -3.55
C ASP A 49 6.18 -8.95 -3.97
N MET A 50 4.97 -8.71 -4.46
CA MET A 50 4.05 -9.73 -4.97
C MET A 50 3.41 -9.27 -6.27
N ILE A 51 3.32 -10.19 -7.23
CA ILE A 51 2.74 -9.93 -8.54
C ILE A 51 1.55 -10.86 -8.73
N PHE A 52 0.42 -10.30 -9.12
CA PHE A 52 -0.80 -11.03 -9.41
C PHE A 52 -0.93 -11.24 -10.90
N PHE A 53 -1.09 -12.48 -11.36
CA PHE A 53 -1.43 -12.80 -12.73
C PHE A 53 -2.85 -13.34 -12.81
N GLY A 54 -3.73 -12.58 -13.48
CA GLY A 54 -5.11 -12.95 -13.74
C GLY A 54 -5.33 -13.30 -15.21
N TYR A 55 -5.97 -14.44 -15.48
CA TYR A 55 -6.18 -14.89 -16.86
C TYR A 55 -7.43 -15.79 -17.01
N PRO A 56 -8.03 -15.83 -18.19
CA PRO A 56 -9.00 -16.87 -18.49
C PRO A 56 -8.31 -18.21 -18.85
N ILE A 57 -8.95 -19.31 -18.52
CA ILE A 57 -8.51 -20.63 -18.96
C ILE A 57 -9.10 -20.91 -20.34
N TRP A 58 -8.23 -21.07 -21.33
CA TRP A 58 -8.58 -21.43 -22.70
C TRP A 58 -8.08 -22.84 -23.02
N HIS A 59 -8.97 -23.70 -23.56
CA HIS A 59 -8.62 -25.10 -23.91
C HIS A 59 -7.96 -25.89 -22.76
N GLY A 60 -8.30 -25.56 -21.51
CA GLY A 60 -7.72 -26.20 -20.33
C GLY A 60 -6.33 -25.68 -19.93
N SER A 61 -5.78 -24.70 -20.63
CA SER A 61 -4.48 -24.06 -20.42
C SER A 61 -4.63 -22.60 -20.05
N MET A 62 -3.56 -21.95 -19.58
CA MET A 62 -3.48 -20.51 -19.44
C MET A 62 -3.69 -19.84 -20.81
N ALA A 63 -4.39 -18.71 -20.86
CA ALA A 63 -4.55 -17.96 -22.09
C ALA A 63 -3.20 -17.63 -22.72
N THR A 64 -3.10 -17.82 -24.05
CA THR A 64 -1.82 -17.77 -24.79
C THR A 64 -1.07 -16.44 -24.64
N PRO A 65 -1.72 -15.24 -24.62
CA PRO A 65 -1.00 -14.00 -24.36
C PRO A 65 -0.31 -13.96 -22.99
N MET A 66 -0.93 -14.55 -21.96
CA MET A 66 -0.33 -14.59 -20.63
C MET A 66 0.87 -15.55 -20.58
N GLN A 67 0.82 -16.68 -21.30
CA GLN A 67 1.96 -17.59 -21.41
C GLN A 67 3.14 -16.90 -22.10
N THR A 68 2.90 -16.15 -23.17
CA THR A 68 3.93 -15.36 -23.87
C THR A 68 4.53 -14.29 -22.97
N PHE A 69 3.67 -13.58 -22.23
CA PHE A 69 4.12 -12.54 -21.30
C PHE A 69 5.03 -13.12 -20.21
N LEU A 70 4.64 -14.23 -19.58
CA LEU A 70 5.46 -14.90 -18.58
C LEU A 70 6.79 -15.39 -19.16
N HIS A 71 6.77 -16.03 -20.34
CA HIS A 71 7.98 -16.45 -21.02
C HIS A 71 8.95 -15.30 -21.29
N GLY A 72 8.44 -14.19 -21.84
CA GLY A 72 9.24 -13.00 -22.17
C GLY A 72 9.82 -12.26 -20.97
N HIS A 73 9.21 -12.42 -19.79
CA HIS A 73 9.63 -11.74 -18.56
C HIS A 73 10.20 -12.69 -17.50
N ALA A 74 10.43 -13.97 -17.81
CA ALA A 74 10.82 -14.99 -16.85
C ALA A 74 12.05 -14.58 -16.01
N SER A 75 13.07 -14.02 -16.64
CA SER A 75 14.29 -13.57 -15.95
C SER A 75 14.07 -12.39 -15.01
N LYS A 76 13.13 -11.48 -15.36
CA LYS A 76 12.76 -10.32 -14.52
C LYS A 76 11.85 -10.72 -13.35
N LEU A 77 11.19 -11.87 -13.45
CA LEU A 77 10.34 -12.45 -12.43
C LEU A 77 11.09 -13.36 -11.45
N ALA A 78 12.38 -13.59 -11.66
CA ALA A 78 13.21 -14.41 -10.78
C ALA A 78 13.19 -13.85 -9.33
N GLY A 79 12.95 -14.74 -8.36
CA GLY A 79 12.85 -14.40 -6.95
C GLY A 79 11.54 -13.71 -6.53
N LYS A 80 10.67 -13.34 -7.47
CA LYS A 80 9.39 -12.69 -7.16
C LYS A 80 8.33 -13.70 -6.70
N ARG A 81 7.46 -13.26 -5.80
CA ARG A 81 6.27 -14.01 -5.38
C ARG A 81 5.15 -13.77 -6.38
N ILE A 82 4.59 -14.83 -6.92
CA ILE A 82 3.55 -14.76 -7.96
C ILE A 82 2.28 -15.45 -7.46
N ALA A 83 1.19 -14.70 -7.39
CA ALA A 83 -0.14 -15.18 -7.07
C ALA A 83 -0.97 -15.33 -8.35
N LEU A 84 -1.54 -16.52 -8.57
CA LEU A 84 -2.30 -16.84 -9.77
C LEU A 84 -3.79 -16.87 -9.48
N PHE A 85 -4.58 -16.18 -10.30
CA PHE A 85 -6.03 -16.32 -10.29
C PHE A 85 -6.57 -16.47 -11.71
N ALA A 86 -7.61 -17.26 -11.87
CA ALA A 86 -8.15 -17.55 -13.18
C ALA A 86 -9.66 -17.56 -13.19
N THR A 87 -10.22 -17.28 -14.37
CA THR A 87 -11.63 -17.51 -14.69
C THR A 87 -11.77 -18.66 -15.67
N SER A 88 -12.85 -19.46 -15.53
CA SER A 88 -13.12 -20.58 -16.42
C SER A 88 -14.63 -20.85 -16.52
N GLY A 89 -15.06 -21.41 -17.62
CA GLY A 89 -16.42 -22.01 -17.70
C GLY A 89 -16.58 -23.17 -16.74
N SER A 90 -15.66 -24.17 -16.84
CA SER A 90 -15.70 -25.40 -16.04
C SER A 90 -14.33 -26.07 -15.86
N SER A 91 -13.28 -25.64 -16.56
CA SER A 91 -11.94 -26.23 -16.46
C SER A 91 -11.27 -25.88 -15.13
N GLY A 92 -10.46 -26.81 -14.61
CA GLY A 92 -9.61 -26.58 -13.45
C GLY A 92 -8.39 -25.71 -13.74
N ILE A 93 -7.70 -25.23 -12.69
CA ILE A 93 -6.54 -24.32 -12.78
C ILE A 93 -5.19 -25.07 -12.79
N SER A 94 -5.14 -26.36 -12.47
CA SER A 94 -3.90 -27.09 -12.21
C SER A 94 -2.92 -27.11 -13.38
N THR A 95 -3.40 -27.22 -14.62
CA THR A 95 -2.56 -27.18 -15.82
C THR A 95 -1.88 -25.83 -15.96
N SER A 96 -2.63 -24.72 -15.84
CA SER A 96 -2.08 -23.39 -15.98
C SER A 96 -1.09 -23.01 -14.86
N VAL A 97 -1.27 -23.55 -13.65
CA VAL A 97 -0.29 -23.43 -12.55
C VAL A 97 1.02 -24.16 -12.91
N SER A 98 0.92 -25.36 -13.49
CA SER A 98 2.10 -26.10 -13.95
C SER A 98 2.83 -25.37 -15.10
N GLU A 99 2.07 -24.79 -16.02
CA GLU A 99 2.61 -23.95 -17.10
C GLU A 99 3.36 -22.73 -16.54
N ALA A 100 2.77 -22.01 -15.58
CA ALA A 100 3.42 -20.86 -14.93
C ALA A 100 4.75 -21.26 -14.25
N ARG A 101 4.77 -22.39 -13.53
CA ARG A 101 6.00 -22.91 -12.91
C ARG A 101 7.08 -23.29 -13.93
N SER A 102 6.67 -23.81 -15.08
CA SER A 102 7.60 -24.16 -16.16
C SER A 102 8.15 -22.93 -16.88
N LEU A 103 7.31 -21.89 -17.04
CA LEU A 103 7.69 -20.65 -17.71
C LEU A 103 8.57 -19.75 -16.83
N CYS A 104 8.35 -19.77 -15.52
CA CYS A 104 9.07 -18.95 -14.55
C CYS A 104 9.68 -19.82 -13.43
N PRO A 105 10.68 -20.67 -13.73
CA PRO A 105 11.22 -21.64 -12.77
C PRO A 105 11.91 -21.00 -11.56
N ASP A 106 12.41 -19.79 -11.72
CA ASP A 106 13.13 -19.04 -10.68
C ASP A 106 12.20 -18.11 -9.87
N ALA A 107 10.91 -18.08 -10.19
CA ALA A 107 9.90 -17.35 -9.44
C ALA A 107 9.22 -18.25 -8.40
N THR A 108 8.70 -17.67 -7.33
CA THR A 108 7.92 -18.38 -6.33
C THR A 108 6.43 -18.33 -6.68
N ILE A 109 5.91 -19.35 -7.35
CA ILE A 109 4.47 -19.48 -7.61
C ILE A 109 3.78 -19.92 -6.32
N MET A 110 2.87 -19.08 -5.80
CA MET A 110 2.13 -19.33 -4.56
C MET A 110 1.30 -20.61 -4.67
N GLU A 111 1.19 -21.36 -3.56
CA GLU A 111 0.44 -22.62 -3.52
C GLU A 111 -1.08 -22.41 -3.64
N HIS A 112 -1.58 -21.40 -2.94
CA HIS A 112 -3.00 -21.07 -2.95
C HIS A 112 -3.33 -20.22 -4.19
N THR A 113 -4.13 -20.79 -5.07
CA THR A 113 -4.59 -20.15 -6.31
C THR A 113 -6.09 -19.94 -6.30
N LEU A 114 -6.58 -18.87 -6.94
CA LEU A 114 -8.01 -18.60 -7.03
C LEU A 114 -8.55 -19.00 -8.41
N LEU A 115 -9.56 -19.87 -8.42
CA LEU A 115 -10.33 -20.19 -9.62
C LEU A 115 -11.79 -19.77 -9.43
N LEU A 116 -12.27 -18.91 -10.30
CA LEU A 116 -13.68 -18.54 -10.41
C LEU A 116 -14.27 -19.17 -11.67
N THR A 117 -15.20 -20.11 -11.47
CA THR A 117 -15.93 -20.75 -12.56
C THR A 117 -17.32 -20.12 -12.72
N SER A 118 -18.02 -20.45 -13.81
CA SER A 118 -19.40 -20.01 -14.00
C SER A 118 -20.31 -20.33 -12.80
N SER A 119 -20.05 -21.44 -12.08
CA SER A 119 -20.82 -21.85 -10.90
C SER A 119 -20.39 -21.15 -9.61
N THR A 120 -19.19 -20.59 -9.53
CA THR A 120 -18.64 -19.97 -8.31
C THR A 120 -18.46 -18.46 -8.43
N LEU A 121 -18.72 -17.87 -9.59
CA LEU A 121 -18.57 -16.44 -9.85
C LEU A 121 -19.41 -15.57 -8.90
N SER A 122 -20.61 -16.00 -8.55
CA SER A 122 -21.49 -15.32 -7.58
C SER A 122 -20.89 -15.24 -6.15
N GLN A 123 -19.89 -16.07 -5.86
CA GLN A 123 -19.22 -16.12 -4.56
C GLN A 123 -17.94 -15.31 -4.54
N MET A 124 -17.62 -14.53 -5.59
CA MET A 124 -16.33 -13.82 -5.69
C MET A 124 -16.11 -12.85 -4.54
N THR A 125 -17.18 -12.19 -4.04
CA THR A 125 -17.12 -11.24 -2.91
C THR A 125 -16.68 -11.89 -1.59
N THR A 126 -16.82 -13.20 -1.47
CA THR A 126 -16.36 -13.96 -0.29
C THR A 126 -15.05 -14.68 -0.57
N ARG A 127 -14.90 -15.26 -1.78
CA ARG A 127 -13.74 -16.08 -2.12
C ARG A 127 -12.47 -15.28 -2.37
N VAL A 128 -12.59 -14.07 -2.96
CA VAL A 128 -11.43 -13.21 -3.21
C VAL A 128 -10.79 -12.75 -1.91
N PRO A 129 -11.51 -12.17 -0.93
CA PRO A 129 -10.91 -11.79 0.35
C PRO A 129 -10.27 -12.97 1.10
N ALA A 130 -10.95 -14.13 1.14
CA ALA A 130 -10.41 -15.33 1.78
C ALA A 130 -9.10 -15.79 1.11
N TRP A 131 -9.04 -15.78 -0.21
CA TRP A 131 -7.82 -16.13 -0.94
C TRP A 131 -6.68 -15.12 -0.71
N LEU A 132 -6.97 -13.82 -0.68
CA LEU A 132 -5.96 -12.79 -0.36
C LEU A 132 -5.39 -12.98 1.05
N GLU A 133 -6.20 -13.42 2.01
CA GLU A 133 -5.75 -13.78 3.35
C GLU A 133 -4.89 -15.05 3.34
N GLU A 134 -5.29 -16.09 2.61
CA GLU A 134 -4.53 -17.34 2.49
C GLU A 134 -3.15 -17.16 1.88
N ILE A 135 -3.00 -16.31 0.86
CA ILE A 135 -1.71 -16.01 0.24
C ILE A 135 -0.89 -14.97 1.00
N GLY A 136 -1.45 -14.43 2.08
CA GLY A 136 -0.79 -13.38 2.87
C GLY A 136 -0.69 -12.04 2.15
N ALA A 137 -1.53 -11.78 1.15
CA ALA A 137 -1.56 -10.50 0.46
C ALA A 137 -2.02 -9.36 1.37
N ASN A 138 -2.77 -9.68 2.43
CA ASN A 138 -3.15 -8.77 3.50
C ASN A 138 -2.12 -8.74 4.64
N ARG A 139 -1.07 -9.60 4.58
CA ARG A 139 0.00 -9.66 5.60
C ARG A 139 1.17 -8.75 5.30
N GLU A 140 1.21 -8.12 4.13
CA GLU A 140 2.30 -7.20 3.76
C GLU A 140 2.33 -5.91 4.59
N GLU A 141 1.34 -5.70 5.45
CA GLU A 141 1.38 -4.66 6.49
C GLU A 141 2.11 -5.10 7.77
N GLN A 142 2.47 -6.39 7.96
CA GLN A 142 3.06 -6.87 9.22
C GLN A 142 4.55 -7.21 9.17
N ASP A 143 5.18 -7.33 8.00
CA ASP A 143 6.60 -7.71 7.84
C ASP A 143 7.48 -6.68 7.08
N LYS A 144 6.93 -5.54 6.65
CA LYS A 144 7.73 -4.33 6.43
C LYS A 144 7.87 -3.61 7.77
N PRO A 145 9.03 -3.03 8.09
CA PRO A 145 9.05 -2.03 9.14
C PRO A 145 8.06 -0.95 8.72
N ASP A 146 6.86 -1.03 9.29
CA ASP A 146 5.72 -0.12 9.22
C ASP A 146 5.68 0.82 8.01
N ALA A 147 5.07 0.37 6.88
CA ALA A 147 4.36 1.33 6.06
C ALA A 147 3.20 1.86 6.92
N PRO A 148 3.13 3.17 7.20
CA PRO A 148 2.17 3.71 8.15
C PRO A 148 0.75 3.41 7.68
N ASP A 149 -0.02 2.72 8.54
CA ASP A 149 -1.44 2.43 8.32
C ASP A 149 -2.17 3.75 7.99
N ALA A 150 -2.71 3.85 6.76
CA ALA A 150 -3.41 5.05 6.32
C ALA A 150 -4.65 5.38 7.17
N THR A 151 -5.12 4.43 7.99
CA THR A 151 -6.20 4.61 8.97
C THR A 151 -5.67 4.81 10.39
N SER A 152 -4.40 4.50 10.67
CA SER A 152 -3.80 4.71 11.99
C SER A 152 -3.73 6.19 12.32
N LEU A 153 -4.21 6.53 13.49
CA LEU A 153 -4.05 7.86 14.07
C LEU A 153 -2.72 8.02 14.81
N LYS A 154 -1.82 7.03 14.73
CA LYS A 154 -0.55 7.02 15.44
C LYS A 154 0.61 7.47 14.56
N MET A 155 1.57 8.09 15.19
CA MET A 155 2.83 8.50 14.57
C MET A 155 4.01 8.31 15.52
N ASN A 156 5.19 8.19 14.95
CA ASN A 156 6.46 8.15 15.67
C ASN A 156 7.18 9.49 15.52
N ILE A 157 7.73 9.99 16.62
CA ILE A 157 8.56 11.20 16.65
C ILE A 157 9.95 10.78 17.13
N THR A 158 10.94 10.82 16.27
CA THR A 158 12.33 10.48 16.59
C THR A 158 13.13 11.72 16.96
N VAL A 159 13.73 11.69 18.13
CA VAL A 159 14.57 12.76 18.71
C VAL A 159 15.93 12.16 19.06
N GLY A 160 16.95 12.40 18.26
CA GLY A 160 18.24 11.70 18.42
C GLY A 160 18.05 10.17 18.35
N ASP A 161 18.43 9.46 19.40
CA ASP A 161 18.32 7.99 19.46
C ASP A 161 17.01 7.51 20.13
N ARG A 162 16.08 8.42 20.44
CA ARG A 162 14.81 8.09 21.10
C ARG A 162 13.64 8.25 20.13
N THR A 163 12.74 7.26 20.13
CA THR A 163 11.47 7.31 19.40
C THR A 163 10.31 7.37 20.37
N LEU A 164 9.44 8.37 20.20
CA LEU A 164 8.22 8.61 20.95
C LEU A 164 7.04 8.23 20.08
N THR A 165 5.98 7.69 20.67
CA THR A 165 4.70 7.49 19.99
C THR A 165 3.76 8.64 20.32
N ALA A 166 2.96 9.06 19.35
CA ALA A 166 1.88 10.01 19.55
C ALA A 166 0.62 9.56 18.84
N THR A 167 -0.53 9.85 19.45
CA THR A 167 -1.85 9.54 18.88
C THR A 167 -2.53 10.85 18.49
N MET A 168 -2.95 10.95 17.24
CA MET A 168 -3.66 12.13 16.73
C MET A 168 -5.16 12.00 16.98
N GLU A 169 -5.83 13.15 17.11
CA GLU A 169 -7.29 13.20 17.18
C GLU A 169 -7.91 12.84 15.82
N ASP A 170 -9.00 12.10 15.85
CA ASP A 170 -9.76 11.76 14.64
C ASP A 170 -10.62 12.93 14.15
N ASN A 171 -9.95 14.01 13.76
CA ASN A 171 -10.55 15.21 13.21
C ASN A 171 -9.83 15.68 11.94
N ALA A 172 -10.37 16.68 11.25
CA ALA A 172 -9.83 17.15 9.98
C ALA A 172 -8.36 17.62 10.09
N ALA A 173 -8.00 18.30 11.19
CA ALA A 173 -6.63 18.79 11.39
C ALA A 173 -5.63 17.67 11.72
N GLY A 174 -6.01 16.70 12.55
CA GLY A 174 -5.19 15.54 12.85
C GLY A 174 -4.94 14.67 11.61
N ARG A 175 -5.95 14.44 10.81
CA ARG A 175 -5.82 13.70 9.53
C ARG A 175 -4.99 14.45 8.50
N ASP A 176 -5.15 15.79 8.41
CA ASP A 176 -4.32 16.62 7.53
C ASP A 176 -2.85 16.55 7.94
N PHE A 177 -2.55 16.64 9.25
CA PHE A 177 -1.19 16.47 9.75
C PHE A 177 -0.60 15.10 9.35
N LEU A 178 -1.32 14.02 9.61
CA LEU A 178 -0.89 12.67 9.28
C LEU A 178 -0.69 12.45 7.77
N SER A 179 -1.45 13.13 6.92
CA SER A 179 -1.31 13.02 5.45
C SER A 179 -0.02 13.61 4.91
N ARG A 180 0.67 14.45 5.72
CA ARG A 180 1.92 15.11 5.32
C ARG A 180 3.18 14.38 5.77
N LEU A 181 3.01 13.28 6.51
CA LEU A 181 4.15 12.47 6.97
C LEU A 181 4.73 11.62 5.81
N PRO A 182 6.05 11.41 5.79
CA PRO A 182 7.04 11.76 6.80
C PRO A 182 7.50 13.21 6.74
N LEU A 183 7.91 13.78 7.92
CA LEU A 183 8.48 15.12 8.04
C LEU A 183 9.80 15.09 8.80
N GLU A 184 10.79 15.86 8.31
CA GLU A 184 11.97 16.19 9.06
C GLU A 184 11.97 17.70 9.32
N ILE A 185 11.83 18.09 10.57
CA ILE A 185 11.63 19.49 10.98
C ILE A 185 12.46 19.85 12.20
N THR A 186 12.63 21.12 12.41
CA THR A 186 13.16 21.67 13.66
C THR A 186 12.00 22.22 14.48
N LEU A 187 11.82 21.68 15.67
CA LEU A 187 10.92 22.22 16.69
C LEU A 187 11.62 23.36 17.42
N ASN A 188 11.09 24.56 17.32
CA ASN A 188 11.66 25.72 17.99
C ASN A 188 11.19 25.79 19.46
N ASP A 189 12.12 26.10 20.35
CA ASP A 189 11.79 26.30 21.76
C ASP A 189 11.06 27.63 21.97
N TYR A 190 9.86 27.55 22.53
CA TYR A 190 9.03 28.72 22.76
C TYR A 190 8.68 28.90 24.24
N ASN A 191 8.70 30.14 24.69
CA ASN A 191 8.30 30.54 26.03
C ASN A 191 8.98 29.73 27.17
N GLY A 192 10.32 29.60 27.08
CA GLY A 192 11.15 28.93 28.10
C GLY A 192 10.76 27.45 28.30
N THR A 193 10.77 26.72 27.22
CA THR A 193 10.43 25.29 27.17
C THR A 193 9.00 25.00 27.66
N THR A 194 8.08 25.92 27.43
CA THR A 194 6.66 25.67 27.68
C THR A 194 6.05 24.87 26.55
N GLU A 195 6.50 25.14 25.34
CA GLU A 195 6.05 24.46 24.14
C GLU A 195 7.15 24.40 23.08
N LYS A 196 7.09 23.37 22.23
CA LYS A 196 7.88 23.21 21.03
C LYS A 196 7.03 23.50 19.83
N ILE A 197 7.41 24.46 19.00
CA ILE A 197 6.58 24.92 17.89
C ILE A 197 7.25 24.74 16.53
N PHE A 198 6.42 24.57 15.50
CA PHE A 198 6.84 24.73 14.12
C PHE A 198 5.67 25.22 13.26
N TYR A 199 5.98 25.75 12.08
CA TYR A 199 5.00 26.29 11.15
C TYR A 199 4.87 25.34 9.95
N PRO A 200 3.76 24.59 9.83
CA PRO A 200 3.49 23.79 8.64
C PRO A 200 3.19 24.70 7.43
N ASP A 201 3.76 24.38 6.28
CA ASP A 201 3.50 25.09 5.02
C ASP A 201 3.00 24.10 3.96
N PRO A 202 1.77 24.27 3.45
CA PRO A 202 0.73 25.22 3.90
C PRO A 202 0.24 24.95 5.33
N ALA A 203 -0.43 25.94 5.95
CA ALA A 203 -1.03 25.78 7.28
C ALA A 203 -2.02 24.60 7.27
N LEU A 204 -2.17 23.92 8.43
CA LEU A 204 -3.12 22.81 8.59
C LEU A 204 -4.57 23.32 8.52
N THR A 205 -5.46 22.48 7.98
CA THR A 205 -6.89 22.77 8.00
C THR A 205 -7.41 22.82 9.45
N THR A 206 -8.26 23.79 9.74
CA THR A 206 -8.98 23.90 11.03
C THR A 206 -10.50 23.90 10.81
N GLU A 207 -10.96 23.58 9.60
CA GLU A 207 -12.37 23.57 9.26
C GLU A 207 -13.11 22.45 9.99
N GLY A 208 -14.20 22.79 10.64
CA GLY A 208 -15.02 21.83 11.38
C GLY A 208 -14.39 21.25 12.65
N VAL A 209 -13.24 21.78 13.11
CA VAL A 209 -12.55 21.30 14.30
C VAL A 209 -12.94 22.12 15.52
N THR A 210 -13.19 21.44 16.65
CA THR A 210 -13.53 22.08 17.92
C THR A 210 -12.36 22.93 18.43
N ARG A 211 -12.63 24.18 18.78
CA ARG A 211 -11.66 25.11 19.36
C ARG A 211 -11.81 25.18 20.88
N GLY A 212 -10.71 25.54 21.52
CA GLY A 212 -10.64 25.78 22.96
C GLY A 212 -10.20 24.53 23.73
N CYS A 213 -9.01 24.63 24.33
CA CYS A 213 -8.50 23.62 25.25
C CYS A 213 -7.56 24.24 26.29
N ALA A 214 -7.30 23.48 27.36
CA ALA A 214 -6.28 23.76 28.37
C ALA A 214 -5.19 22.70 28.22
N PRO A 215 -4.10 22.94 27.49
CA PRO A 215 -3.12 21.92 27.20
C PRO A 215 -2.40 21.44 28.46
N THR A 216 -2.07 20.16 28.45
CA THR A 216 -1.21 19.49 29.43
C THR A 216 0.06 18.96 28.74
N PRO A 217 1.12 18.58 29.48
CA PRO A 217 2.33 18.02 28.87
C PRO A 217 2.01 16.86 27.94
N GLY A 218 2.55 16.91 26.73
CA GLY A 218 2.32 15.95 25.66
C GLY A 218 1.20 16.34 24.68
N ASP A 219 0.34 17.29 25.00
CA ASP A 219 -0.71 17.73 24.09
C ASP A 219 -0.11 18.43 22.85
N ILE A 220 -0.62 18.04 21.67
CA ILE A 220 -0.28 18.59 20.37
C ILE A 220 -1.45 19.45 19.93
N THR A 221 -1.20 20.73 19.63
CA THR A 221 -2.25 21.71 19.33
C THR A 221 -1.87 22.53 18.10
N ILE A 222 -2.88 23.22 17.53
CA ILE A 222 -2.68 24.34 16.61
C ILE A 222 -3.03 25.63 17.36
N TYR A 223 -2.17 26.64 17.31
CA TYR A 223 -2.55 27.99 17.70
C TYR A 223 -3.12 28.71 16.47
N ALA A 224 -4.44 28.84 16.45
CA ALA A 224 -5.18 29.27 15.26
C ALA A 224 -4.74 30.65 14.70
N PRO A 225 -4.42 31.68 15.51
CA PRO A 225 -4.00 32.97 14.97
C PRO A 225 -2.72 32.93 14.15
N TRP A 226 -1.78 32.00 14.45
CA TRP A 226 -0.50 31.89 13.76
C TRP A 226 -0.42 30.69 12.83
N GLY A 227 -1.34 29.72 12.97
CA GLY A 227 -1.32 28.49 12.19
C GLY A 227 -0.18 27.53 12.52
N ASN A 228 0.59 27.79 13.59
CA ASN A 228 1.66 26.91 14.03
C ASN A 228 1.11 25.71 14.81
N VAL A 229 1.86 24.62 14.75
CA VAL A 229 1.70 23.47 15.64
C VAL A 229 2.52 23.70 16.90
N ALA A 230 1.96 23.42 18.07
CA ALA A 230 2.63 23.53 19.37
C ALA A 230 2.47 22.20 20.14
N ILE A 231 3.61 21.66 20.60
CA ILE A 231 3.67 20.49 21.47
C ILE A 231 3.98 21.02 22.88
N PHE A 232 3.04 20.88 23.80
CA PHE A 232 3.17 21.40 25.13
C PHE A 232 4.06 20.52 26.02
N CYS A 233 5.05 21.13 26.63
CA CYS A 233 5.93 20.51 27.63
C CYS A 233 5.49 20.80 29.07
N LYS A 234 4.64 21.81 29.25
CA LYS A 234 4.08 22.24 30.54
C LYS A 234 2.58 22.47 30.44
N ASN A 235 1.93 22.52 31.61
CA ASN A 235 0.51 22.92 31.67
C ASN A 235 0.32 24.37 31.20
N TRP A 236 -0.76 24.59 30.47
CA TRP A 236 -1.18 25.91 30.04
C TRP A 236 -2.64 26.17 30.38
N SER A 237 -2.99 27.44 30.61
CA SER A 237 -4.37 27.83 30.85
C SER A 237 -5.23 27.63 29.61
N HIS A 238 -6.56 27.53 29.82
CA HIS A 238 -7.50 27.43 28.71
C HIS A 238 -7.37 28.64 27.77
N SER A 239 -7.31 28.33 26.46
CA SER A 239 -7.36 29.32 25.38
C SER A 239 -8.37 28.87 24.32
N SER A 240 -9.26 29.78 23.90
CA SER A 240 -10.19 29.55 22.77
C SER A 240 -9.49 29.46 21.40
N ASP A 241 -8.25 29.90 21.31
CA ASP A 241 -7.47 29.92 20.09
C ASP A 241 -6.63 28.65 19.87
N LEU A 242 -6.61 27.76 20.86
CA LEU A 242 -5.93 26.48 20.78
C LEU A 242 -6.89 25.38 20.31
N ILE A 243 -6.43 24.58 19.36
CA ILE A 243 -7.13 23.44 18.79
C ILE A 243 -6.30 22.19 19.09
N LYS A 244 -6.81 21.28 19.91
CA LYS A 244 -6.13 20.02 20.17
C LYS A 244 -6.24 19.12 18.94
N ILE A 245 -5.11 18.59 18.49
CA ILE A 245 -5.01 17.72 17.30
C ILE A 245 -4.36 16.37 17.61
N GLY A 246 -3.83 16.18 18.82
CA GLY A 246 -3.20 14.93 19.22
C GLY A 246 -2.53 15.01 20.58
N ARG A 247 -1.84 13.91 20.93
CA ARG A 247 -1.07 13.80 22.17
C ARG A 247 0.08 12.82 22.01
N ILE A 248 1.23 13.11 22.65
CA ILE A 248 2.31 12.15 22.86
C ILE A 248 1.86 11.13 23.90
N ASP A 249 2.08 9.84 23.58
CA ASP A 249 1.67 8.74 24.44
C ASP A 249 2.65 8.54 25.61
N GLY A 250 2.14 8.13 26.76
CA GLY A 250 2.95 7.84 27.95
C GLY A 250 3.84 9.01 28.39
N ASP A 251 5.05 8.70 28.82
CA ASP A 251 6.03 9.66 29.36
C ASP A 251 7.00 10.21 28.28
N GLY A 252 6.67 10.02 27.01
CA GLY A 252 7.53 10.39 25.88
C GLY A 252 7.86 11.89 25.81
N ILE A 253 7.03 12.75 26.37
CA ILE A 253 7.23 14.21 26.36
C ILE A 253 8.54 14.66 26.99
N ASP A 254 9.12 13.89 27.88
CA ASP A 254 10.40 14.21 28.54
C ASP A 254 11.55 14.43 27.54
N ALA A 255 11.52 13.72 26.40
CA ALA A 255 12.52 13.88 25.36
C ALA A 255 12.45 15.25 24.64
N LEU A 256 11.28 15.89 24.64
CA LEU A 256 11.07 17.22 24.07
C LEU A 256 11.15 18.33 25.13
N SER A 257 11.07 17.99 26.42
CA SER A 257 11.08 18.93 27.53
C SER A 257 12.48 19.46 27.90
N ILE A 258 13.35 19.61 26.89
CA ILE A 258 14.70 20.15 27.00
C ILE A 258 14.79 21.53 26.36
N GLY A 259 15.71 22.40 26.89
CA GLY A 259 15.87 23.73 26.35
C GLY A 259 16.50 23.73 24.95
N GLY A 260 16.14 24.74 24.16
CA GLY A 260 16.64 24.95 22.82
C GLY A 260 15.85 24.23 21.73
N ASP A 261 16.23 24.51 20.50
CA ASP A 261 15.58 23.94 19.31
C ASP A 261 15.99 22.47 19.13
N ILE A 262 15.06 21.65 18.64
CA ILE A 262 15.23 20.21 18.52
C ILE A 262 14.90 19.77 17.09
N ARG A 263 15.82 19.08 16.42
CA ARG A 263 15.54 18.41 15.15
C ARG A 263 14.85 17.09 15.42
N VAL A 264 13.74 16.87 14.71
CA VAL A 264 12.94 15.64 14.83
C VAL A 264 12.59 15.10 13.46
N LYS A 265 12.44 13.78 13.39
CA LYS A 265 11.80 13.07 12.28
C LYS A 265 10.46 12.56 12.76
N ILE A 266 9.41 12.83 11.99
CA ILE A 266 8.05 12.39 12.31
C ILE A 266 7.57 11.48 11.18
N GLU A 267 7.14 10.27 11.53
CA GLU A 267 6.70 9.25 10.58
C GLU A 267 5.37 8.65 11.04
N ARG A 268 4.56 8.21 10.09
CA ARG A 268 3.35 7.49 10.40
C ARG A 268 3.69 6.11 10.98
N GLN A 269 2.92 5.65 11.94
CA GLN A 269 3.08 4.32 12.54
C GLN A 269 2.22 3.31 11.80
#